data_78df5d055d849c74684f53c6f5398022
#
_entry.id   78df5d055d849c74684f53c6f5398022
#
_cell.length_a   1.000
_cell.length_b   1.000
_cell.length_c   1.000
_cell.angle_alpha   90.00
_cell.angle_beta   90.00
_cell.angle_gamma   90.00
#
_symmetry.space_group_name_H-M   'P 1'
#
loop_
_entity.id
_entity.type
_entity.pdbx_description
1 polymer ?
#
loop_
_entity_poly.entity_id
_entity_poly.type
_entity_poly.pdbx_seq_one_letter_code
_entity_poly.pdbx_strand_id
1 'polypeptide(L)'
;MTDNYCFTSLRINSKPKWISGRGCPTFYSKFSNYSADYVNKLYNMVRRQSNAPFFCFTDDSDGIDSNINVVEIDVSQYLYWNNWWPAWCKILLYNRKELDQFYKKIFFDLDTIIHGDITPIIEHDDNFSLVYSKWRGLPYKMQNPHKSMYNSSCIVWKNNKPIYDYWMKNPRGYVERYMGTDDFYHTEKIKRTAL
;
A
#
# COMPACT_ATOMS: atom_id res chain seq x y z
N MET A 1 -7.49 20.23 17.96
CA MET A 1 -6.32 19.34 17.87
C MET A 1 -5.77 19.55 16.49
N THR A 2 -4.54 20.03 16.37
CA THR A 2 -3.90 20.15 15.04
C THR A 2 -3.75 18.75 14.47
N ASP A 3 -4.36 18.52 13.33
CA ASP A 3 -4.37 17.23 12.64
C ASP A 3 -2.96 16.79 12.28
N ASN A 4 -2.33 16.01 13.15
CA ASN A 4 -0.99 15.48 12.93
C ASN A 4 -1.11 14.20 12.10
N TYR A 5 -1.40 14.37 10.81
CA TYR A 5 -1.47 13.26 9.85
C TYR A 5 -0.77 13.61 8.55
N CYS A 6 -0.46 12.58 7.77
CA CYS A 6 0.07 12.72 6.42
C CYS A 6 -0.58 11.73 5.47
N PHE A 7 -0.48 12.02 4.18
CA PHE A 7 -0.81 11.10 3.10
C PHE A 7 0.43 10.41 2.56
N THR A 8 0.27 9.19 2.11
CA THR A 8 1.37 8.41 1.52
C THR A 8 0.89 7.68 0.26
N SER A 9 1.81 7.47 -0.65
CA SER A 9 1.66 6.57 -1.80
C SER A 9 2.95 5.81 -2.08
N LEU A 10 2.87 4.85 -2.99
CA LEU A 10 4.00 3.98 -3.35
C LEU A 10 4.09 3.85 -4.87
N ARG A 11 5.22 4.25 -5.45
CA ARG A 11 5.54 4.07 -6.87
C ARG A 11 6.80 3.23 -6.98
N ILE A 12 6.69 1.99 -7.44
CA ILE A 12 7.81 1.10 -7.67
C ILE A 12 7.87 0.74 -9.15
N ASN A 13 8.93 1.14 -9.81
CA ASN A 13 9.19 0.89 -11.22
C ASN A 13 10.05 -0.36 -11.45
N SER A 14 10.80 -0.80 -10.45
CA SER A 14 11.60 -2.01 -10.53
C SER A 14 10.73 -3.23 -10.78
N LYS A 15 11.10 -4.01 -11.80
CA LYS A 15 10.36 -5.20 -12.20
C LYS A 15 10.91 -6.44 -11.51
N PRO A 16 10.04 -7.39 -11.11
CA PRO A 16 10.48 -8.70 -10.64
C PRO A 16 11.41 -9.36 -11.65
N LYS A 17 12.52 -9.93 -11.15
CA LYS A 17 13.55 -10.63 -11.94
C LYS A 17 13.53 -12.14 -11.71
N TRP A 18 12.54 -12.65 -10.99
CA TRP A 18 12.42 -14.08 -10.77
C TRP A 18 12.01 -14.80 -12.05
N ILE A 19 12.74 -15.89 -12.36
CA ILE A 19 12.45 -16.76 -13.48
C ILE A 19 11.58 -17.88 -12.95
N SER A 20 10.28 -17.88 -13.27
CA SER A 20 9.43 -19.01 -12.95
C SER A 20 9.56 -20.07 -14.03
N GLY A 21 9.95 -21.26 -13.67
CA GLY A 21 9.84 -22.44 -14.54
C GLY A 21 8.39 -22.90 -14.77
N ARG A 22 7.39 -22.23 -14.21
CA ARG A 22 5.96 -22.49 -14.38
C ARG A 22 5.21 -21.17 -14.44
N GLY A 23 5.09 -20.64 -15.67
CA GLY A 23 4.11 -19.61 -16.01
C GLY A 23 4.12 -18.42 -15.04
N CYS A 24 5.07 -17.49 -15.24
CA CYS A 24 4.85 -16.13 -14.77
C CYS A 24 3.51 -15.70 -15.37
N PRO A 25 2.46 -15.50 -14.58
CA PRO A 25 1.23 -15.00 -15.16
C PRO A 25 1.59 -13.66 -15.82
N THR A 26 1.24 -13.50 -17.07
CA THR A 26 1.25 -12.22 -17.81
C THR A 26 0.51 -11.11 -17.05
N PHE A 27 -0.18 -11.48 -16.01
CA PHE A 27 -0.84 -10.67 -15.03
C PHE A 27 0.11 -9.69 -14.32
N TYR A 28 1.30 -10.11 -13.89
CA TYR A 28 2.24 -9.27 -13.14
C TYR A 28 3.01 -8.25 -14.00
N SER A 29 3.17 -8.50 -15.28
CA SER A 29 3.82 -7.54 -16.18
C SER A 29 2.97 -6.27 -16.43
N LYS A 30 1.69 -6.30 -16.10
CA LYS A 30 0.76 -5.18 -16.29
C LYS A 30 0.66 -4.23 -15.10
N PHE A 31 1.12 -4.61 -13.89
CA PHE A 31 0.82 -3.90 -12.65
C PHE A 31 1.89 -2.92 -12.16
N SER A 32 3.00 -2.74 -12.85
CA SER A 32 4.13 -1.99 -12.31
C SER A 32 4.61 -0.81 -13.15
N ASN A 33 3.78 -0.21 -13.97
CA ASN A 33 4.19 0.93 -14.79
C ASN A 33 3.34 2.18 -14.52
N TYR A 34 3.13 2.51 -13.24
CA TYR A 34 2.60 3.82 -12.92
C TYR A 34 3.67 4.88 -13.14
N SER A 35 3.45 5.76 -14.13
CA SER A 35 4.32 6.91 -14.34
C SER A 35 4.19 7.90 -13.16
N ALA A 36 5.12 8.85 -13.08
CA ALA A 36 5.02 9.97 -12.13
C ALA A 36 3.69 10.74 -12.25
N ASP A 37 3.07 10.72 -13.42
CA ASP A 37 1.78 11.35 -13.66
C ASP A 37 0.66 10.80 -12.75
N TYR A 38 0.68 9.51 -12.41
CA TYR A 38 -0.26 8.94 -11.45
C TYR A 38 -0.04 9.49 -10.04
N VAL A 39 1.22 9.63 -9.63
CA VAL A 39 1.58 10.24 -8.33
C VAL A 39 1.10 11.68 -8.28
N ASN A 40 1.41 12.47 -9.31
CA ASN A 40 1.05 13.88 -9.42
C ASN A 40 -0.48 14.08 -9.45
N LYS A 41 -1.22 13.21 -10.15
CA LYS A 41 -2.69 13.24 -10.19
C LYS A 41 -3.29 12.90 -8.82
N LEU A 42 -2.80 11.86 -8.15
CA LEU A 42 -3.27 11.51 -6.81
C LEU A 42 -2.99 12.64 -5.82
N TYR A 43 -1.77 13.20 -5.84
CA TYR A 43 -1.41 14.36 -5.04
C TYR A 43 -2.38 15.52 -5.26
N ASN A 44 -2.67 15.88 -6.52
CA ASN A 44 -3.59 16.96 -6.86
C ASN A 44 -5.04 16.67 -6.39
N MET A 45 -5.48 15.41 -6.41
CA MET A 45 -6.78 15.02 -5.85
C MET A 45 -6.83 15.21 -4.34
N VAL A 46 -5.79 14.81 -3.62
CA VAL A 46 -5.66 15.01 -2.17
C VAL A 46 -5.60 16.51 -1.83
N ARG A 47 -4.80 17.28 -2.57
CA ARG A 47 -4.59 18.71 -2.35
C ARG A 47 -5.86 19.57 -2.48
N ARG A 48 -6.85 19.13 -3.22
CA ARG A 48 -8.15 19.80 -3.27
C ARG A 48 -8.91 19.75 -1.95
N GLN A 49 -8.54 18.87 -1.02
CA GLN A 49 -9.28 18.62 0.21
C GLN A 49 -8.43 18.75 1.48
N SER A 50 -7.10 18.70 1.36
CA SER A 50 -6.21 18.76 2.54
C SER A 50 -4.85 19.36 2.19
N ASN A 51 -4.31 20.14 3.12
CA ASN A 51 -2.96 20.67 3.07
C ASN A 51 -1.93 19.83 3.86
N ALA A 52 -2.32 18.68 4.39
CA ALA A 52 -1.41 17.80 5.10
C ALA A 52 -0.26 17.31 4.18
N PRO A 53 0.93 17.05 4.72
CA PRO A 53 2.06 16.56 3.93
C PRO A 53 1.70 15.30 3.14
N PHE A 54 2.19 15.22 1.91
CA PHE A 54 2.04 14.05 1.03
C PHE A 54 3.43 13.47 0.74
N PHE A 55 3.60 12.18 0.98
CA PHE A 55 4.83 11.44 0.74
C PHE A 55 4.65 10.42 -0.38
N CYS A 56 5.61 10.37 -1.30
CA CYS A 56 5.72 9.30 -2.28
C CYS A 56 6.98 8.47 -1.99
N PHE A 57 6.81 7.21 -1.66
CA PHE A 57 7.90 6.26 -1.52
C PHE A 57 8.14 5.59 -2.86
N THR A 58 9.39 5.68 -3.36
CA THR A 58 9.67 5.25 -4.74
C THR A 58 11.11 4.79 -4.91
N ASP A 59 11.35 3.95 -5.90
CA ASP A 59 12.67 3.60 -6.44
C ASP A 59 13.03 4.40 -7.70
N ASP A 60 12.14 5.33 -8.11
CA ASP A 60 12.33 6.21 -9.25
C ASP A 60 11.54 7.51 -9.05
N SER A 61 12.25 8.59 -8.80
CA SER A 61 11.68 9.93 -8.52
C SER A 61 11.46 10.79 -9.75
N ASP A 62 11.89 10.33 -10.93
CA ASP A 62 11.81 11.13 -12.15
C ASP A 62 10.36 11.55 -12.50
N GLY A 63 10.20 12.83 -12.78
CA GLY A 63 8.91 13.45 -13.16
C GLY A 63 7.90 13.64 -12.00
N ILE A 64 8.25 13.34 -10.74
CA ILE A 64 7.38 13.64 -9.59
C ILE A 64 7.43 15.12 -9.25
N ASP A 65 6.25 15.72 -8.98
CA ASP A 65 6.10 17.13 -8.61
C ASP A 65 6.93 17.47 -7.37
N SER A 66 7.64 18.60 -7.42
CA SER A 66 8.55 19.07 -6.36
C SER A 66 7.84 19.42 -5.04
N ASN A 67 6.53 19.57 -5.02
CA ASN A 67 5.75 19.78 -3.80
C ASN A 67 5.44 18.46 -3.05
N ILE A 68 5.79 17.31 -3.62
CA ILE A 68 5.64 16.00 -3.00
C ILE A 68 6.91 15.66 -2.24
N ASN A 69 6.78 15.19 -0.99
CA ASN A 69 7.92 14.68 -0.24
C ASN A 69 8.32 13.31 -0.79
N VAL A 70 9.32 13.27 -1.65
CA VAL A 70 9.82 12.02 -2.23
C VAL A 70 10.79 11.35 -1.26
N VAL A 71 10.58 10.06 -1.02
CA VAL A 71 11.46 9.22 -0.21
C VAL A 71 11.90 8.02 -1.03
N GLU A 72 13.19 7.93 -1.28
CA GLU A 72 13.76 6.79 -2.01
C GLU A 72 13.72 5.51 -1.18
N ILE A 73 13.35 4.41 -1.84
CA ILE A 73 13.39 3.07 -1.23
C ILE A 73 14.13 2.10 -2.14
N ASP A 74 15.05 1.35 -1.56
CA ASP A 74 15.73 0.26 -2.26
C ASP A 74 14.92 -1.03 -2.16
N VAL A 75 14.51 -1.54 -3.30
CA VAL A 75 13.78 -2.81 -3.43
C VAL A 75 14.61 -3.90 -4.08
N SER A 76 15.87 -3.65 -4.39
CA SER A 76 16.75 -4.54 -5.16
C SER A 76 16.82 -5.95 -4.58
N GLN A 77 16.86 -6.08 -3.25
CA GLN A 77 16.91 -7.37 -2.55
C GLN A 77 15.69 -8.25 -2.75
N TYR A 78 14.53 -7.67 -3.11
CA TYR A 78 13.27 -8.39 -3.26
C TYR A 78 13.02 -8.86 -4.71
N LEU A 79 13.69 -8.26 -5.69
CA LEU A 79 13.40 -8.46 -7.12
C LEU A 79 13.53 -9.93 -7.58
N TYR A 80 14.32 -10.72 -6.87
CA TYR A 80 14.58 -12.13 -7.17
C TYR A 80 13.71 -13.11 -6.36
N TRP A 81 12.83 -12.60 -5.48
CA TRP A 81 11.96 -13.48 -4.70
C TRP A 81 10.77 -13.93 -5.54
N ASN A 82 10.46 -15.21 -5.49
CA ASN A 82 9.27 -15.75 -6.14
C ASN A 82 8.01 -15.05 -5.60
N ASN A 83 7.08 -14.75 -6.49
CA ASN A 83 5.82 -14.05 -6.17
C ASN A 83 5.97 -12.63 -5.60
N TRP A 84 7.19 -12.07 -5.55
CA TRP A 84 7.33 -10.67 -5.16
C TRP A 84 6.76 -9.75 -6.25
N TRP A 85 6.08 -8.72 -5.80
CA TRP A 85 5.58 -7.63 -6.64
C TRP A 85 5.43 -6.34 -5.81
N PRO A 86 5.36 -5.14 -6.44
CA PRO A 86 5.45 -3.85 -5.76
C PRO A 86 4.50 -3.64 -4.58
N ALA A 87 3.30 -4.23 -4.60
CA ALA A 87 2.35 -4.06 -3.49
C ALA A 87 2.87 -4.57 -2.14
N TRP A 88 3.86 -5.49 -2.12
CA TRP A 88 4.50 -5.92 -0.87
C TRP A 88 5.26 -4.79 -0.18
N CYS A 89 5.70 -3.78 -0.94
CA CYS A 89 6.40 -2.63 -0.38
C CYS A 89 5.52 -1.78 0.56
N LYS A 90 4.19 -1.95 0.54
CA LYS A 90 3.30 -1.30 1.52
C LYS A 90 3.68 -1.61 2.96
N ILE A 91 4.17 -2.83 3.24
CA ILE A 91 4.59 -3.22 4.59
C ILE A 91 5.83 -2.43 5.03
N LEU A 92 6.71 -2.05 4.08
CA LEU A 92 7.91 -1.27 4.38
C LEU A 92 7.56 0.12 4.93
N LEU A 93 6.39 0.66 4.59
CA LEU A 93 5.93 1.97 5.06
C LEU A 93 5.71 2.00 6.58
N TYR A 94 5.43 0.85 7.21
CA TYR A 94 5.14 0.76 8.63
C TYR A 94 6.37 0.95 9.55
N ASN A 95 7.57 0.99 8.98
CA ASN A 95 8.82 1.23 9.70
C ASN A 95 9.65 2.34 9.05
N ARG A 96 8.99 3.42 8.60
CA ARG A 96 9.65 4.56 7.96
C ARG A 96 9.76 5.72 8.92
N LYS A 97 11.01 6.11 9.21
CA LYS A 97 11.33 7.22 10.15
C LYS A 97 10.72 8.54 9.69
N GLU A 98 10.62 8.76 8.39
CA GLU A 98 10.02 9.95 7.79
C GLU A 98 8.57 10.14 8.21
N LEU A 99 7.90 9.07 8.60
CA LEU A 99 6.50 9.06 9.03
C LEU A 99 6.32 9.09 10.56
N ASP A 100 7.38 8.92 11.36
CA ASP A 100 7.28 8.80 12.82
C ASP A 100 6.71 10.06 13.50
N GLN A 101 6.92 11.23 12.89
CA GLN A 101 6.41 12.50 13.39
C GLN A 101 4.88 12.65 13.29
N PHE A 102 4.22 11.84 12.49
CA PHE A 102 2.77 11.93 12.29
C PHE A 102 2.05 10.89 13.15
N TYR A 103 0.98 11.33 13.82
CA TYR A 103 0.13 10.44 14.61
C TYR A 103 -0.62 9.45 13.72
N LYS A 104 -1.13 9.92 12.57
CA LYS A 104 -1.91 9.13 11.61
C LYS A 104 -1.31 9.20 10.21
N LYS A 105 -1.32 8.09 9.50
CA LYS A 105 -0.88 7.96 8.12
C LYS A 105 -2.02 7.42 7.28
N ILE A 106 -2.21 7.98 6.10
CA ILE A 106 -3.26 7.60 5.15
C ILE A 106 -2.60 7.25 3.82
N PHE A 107 -2.69 6.00 3.43
CA PHE A 107 -2.15 5.50 2.16
C PHE A 107 -3.25 5.38 1.12
N PHE A 108 -2.93 5.77 -0.10
CA PHE A 108 -3.73 5.47 -1.29
C PHE A 108 -2.88 4.79 -2.35
N ASP A 109 -3.44 3.75 -3.00
CA ASP A 109 -2.88 3.21 -4.25
C ASP A 109 -2.92 4.28 -5.35
N LEU A 110 -1.97 4.24 -6.28
CA LEU A 110 -1.83 5.26 -7.33
C LEU A 110 -2.99 5.29 -8.32
N ASP A 111 -3.74 4.22 -8.44
CA ASP A 111 -4.95 4.11 -9.28
C ASP A 111 -6.24 4.47 -8.54
N THR A 112 -6.12 5.00 -7.32
CA THR A 112 -7.26 5.51 -6.56
C THR A 112 -7.77 6.82 -7.17
N ILE A 113 -9.08 6.91 -7.39
CA ILE A 113 -9.75 8.13 -7.84
C ILE A 113 -10.51 8.73 -6.66
N ILE A 114 -10.12 9.93 -6.24
CA ILE A 114 -10.80 10.68 -5.17
C ILE A 114 -11.79 11.63 -5.84
N HIS A 115 -13.08 11.30 -5.79
CA HIS A 115 -14.15 12.11 -6.38
C HIS A 115 -15.10 12.73 -5.35
N GLY A 116 -15.01 12.29 -4.09
CA GLY A 116 -15.84 12.76 -2.98
C GLY A 116 -15.04 13.32 -1.82
N ASP A 117 -15.73 13.66 -0.76
CA ASP A 117 -15.15 14.13 0.49
C ASP A 117 -14.34 13.00 1.18
N ILE A 118 -13.09 13.29 1.56
CA ILE A 118 -12.22 12.35 2.29
C ILE A 118 -12.18 12.61 3.80
N THR A 119 -12.93 13.59 4.30
CA THR A 119 -13.01 13.89 5.73
C THR A 119 -13.30 12.65 6.57
N PRO A 120 -14.23 11.75 6.19
CA PRO A 120 -14.47 10.53 6.97
C PRO A 120 -13.24 9.62 7.09
N ILE A 121 -12.37 9.59 6.08
CA ILE A 121 -11.11 8.83 6.12
C ILE A 121 -10.10 9.54 7.03
N ILE A 122 -10.03 10.88 6.95
CA ILE A 122 -9.15 11.70 7.77
C ILE A 122 -9.54 11.59 9.24
N GLU A 123 -10.82 11.61 9.56
CA GLU A 123 -11.34 11.53 10.94
C GLU A 123 -11.34 10.11 11.51
N HIS A 124 -11.23 9.10 10.66
CA HIS A 124 -11.19 7.69 11.10
C HIS A 124 -10.07 7.47 12.10
N ASP A 125 -10.38 6.96 13.30
CA ASP A 125 -9.44 6.97 14.43
C ASP A 125 -8.96 5.60 14.91
N ASP A 126 -9.21 4.54 14.17
CA ASP A 126 -8.71 3.22 14.50
C ASP A 126 -7.20 3.08 14.25
N ASN A 127 -6.58 2.10 14.92
CA ASN A 127 -5.13 1.88 14.84
C ASN A 127 -4.68 1.35 13.49
N PHE A 128 -5.51 0.52 12.84
CA PHE A 128 -5.23 -0.05 11.52
C PHE A 128 -6.53 -0.38 10.80
N SER A 129 -6.77 0.24 9.66
CA SER A 129 -7.99 0.07 8.89
C SER A 129 -7.71 -0.11 7.42
N LEU A 130 -8.53 -0.93 6.78
CA LEU A 130 -8.50 -1.25 5.36
C LEU A 130 -9.91 -1.09 4.77
N VAL A 131 -9.99 -0.85 3.47
CA VAL A 131 -11.27 -0.82 2.76
C VAL A 131 -11.96 -2.18 2.85
N TYR A 132 -13.20 -2.20 3.32
CA TYR A 132 -14.01 -3.40 3.24
C TYR A 132 -14.63 -3.54 1.84
N SER A 133 -14.24 -4.60 1.13
CA SER A 133 -14.59 -4.82 -0.28
C SER A 133 -16.01 -5.35 -0.45
N LYS A 134 -17.03 -4.55 -0.14
CA LYS A 134 -18.46 -4.92 -0.30
C LYS A 134 -18.79 -5.38 -1.73
N TRP A 135 -18.12 -4.81 -2.74
CA TRP A 135 -18.30 -5.18 -4.15
C TRP A 135 -17.92 -6.62 -4.48
N ARG A 136 -17.10 -7.28 -3.64
CA ARG A 136 -16.77 -8.71 -3.82
C ARG A 136 -17.94 -9.62 -3.49
N GLY A 137 -18.84 -9.19 -2.59
CA GLY A 137 -20.09 -9.85 -2.26
C GLY A 137 -19.99 -11.30 -1.76
N LEU A 138 -21.13 -11.89 -1.41
CA LEU A 138 -21.22 -13.29 -0.98
C LEU A 138 -20.73 -14.29 -2.05
N PRO A 139 -21.08 -14.15 -3.35
CA PRO A 139 -20.61 -15.07 -4.38
C PRO A 139 -19.09 -15.15 -4.47
N TYR A 140 -18.40 -14.01 -4.36
CA TYR A 140 -16.95 -13.99 -4.35
C TYR A 140 -16.36 -14.73 -3.15
N LYS A 141 -16.91 -14.50 -1.94
CA LYS A 141 -16.48 -15.17 -0.71
C LYS A 141 -16.74 -16.66 -0.74
N MET A 142 -17.88 -17.10 -1.29
CA MET A 142 -18.19 -18.53 -1.43
C MET A 142 -17.24 -19.25 -2.39
N GLN A 143 -16.85 -18.60 -3.48
CA GLN A 143 -15.89 -19.14 -4.45
C GLN A 143 -14.43 -19.04 -3.97
N ASN A 144 -14.14 -18.12 -3.05
CA ASN A 144 -12.81 -17.83 -2.57
C ASN A 144 -12.78 -17.70 -1.03
N PRO A 145 -13.11 -18.78 -0.27
CA PRO A 145 -13.28 -18.68 1.19
C PRO A 145 -12.02 -18.26 1.94
N HIS A 146 -10.86 -18.47 1.32
CA HIS A 146 -9.56 -18.13 1.91
C HIS A 146 -9.05 -16.72 1.57
N LYS A 147 -9.75 -15.99 0.68
CA LYS A 147 -9.32 -14.64 0.28
C LYS A 147 -9.90 -13.57 1.19
N SER A 148 -9.14 -12.51 1.34
CA SER A 148 -9.54 -11.34 2.12
C SER A 148 -10.75 -10.65 1.50
N MET A 149 -11.68 -10.24 2.38
CA MET A 149 -12.73 -9.26 2.03
C MET A 149 -12.25 -7.82 2.23
N TYR A 150 -11.04 -7.63 2.75
CA TYR A 150 -10.41 -6.33 2.86
C TYR A 150 -9.46 -6.09 1.71
N ASN A 151 -9.28 -4.83 1.35
CA ASN A 151 -8.43 -4.38 0.27
C ASN A 151 -7.52 -3.25 0.77
N SER A 152 -6.26 -3.30 0.41
CA SER A 152 -5.23 -2.34 0.84
C SER A 152 -5.06 -1.16 -0.13
N SER A 153 -6.04 -0.84 -0.95
CA SER A 153 -5.99 0.34 -1.83
C SER A 153 -6.10 1.67 -1.07
N CYS A 154 -6.76 1.63 0.09
CA CYS A 154 -6.68 2.69 1.08
C CYS A 154 -6.38 2.06 2.44
N ILE A 155 -5.38 2.60 3.14
CA ILE A 155 -4.95 2.14 4.47
C ILE A 155 -4.88 3.35 5.38
N VAL A 156 -5.50 3.25 6.56
CA VAL A 156 -5.29 4.20 7.66
C VAL A 156 -4.57 3.49 8.79
N TRP A 157 -3.48 4.09 9.30
CA TRP A 157 -2.77 3.51 10.45
C TRP A 157 -2.14 4.58 11.35
N LYS A 158 -1.92 4.19 12.61
CA LYS A 158 -1.20 4.99 13.60
C LYS A 158 0.20 4.40 13.84
N ASN A 159 0.27 3.23 14.43
CA ASN A 159 1.53 2.53 14.69
C ASN A 159 1.43 1.06 14.22
N ASN A 160 2.01 0.77 13.07
CA ASN A 160 2.02 -0.58 12.50
C ASN A 160 3.40 -1.24 12.50
N LYS A 161 4.35 -0.67 13.26
CA LYS A 161 5.65 -1.31 13.46
C LYS A 161 5.54 -2.78 13.90
N PRO A 162 4.60 -3.17 14.79
CA PRO A 162 4.41 -4.59 15.12
C PRO A 162 4.05 -5.48 13.92
N ILE A 163 3.34 -4.97 12.92
CA ILE A 163 3.04 -5.70 11.68
C ILE A 163 4.31 -5.88 10.85
N TYR A 164 5.12 -4.81 10.73
CA TYR A 164 6.42 -4.89 10.09
C TYR A 164 7.35 -5.88 10.78
N ASP A 165 7.48 -5.80 12.10
CA ASP A 165 8.33 -6.71 12.90
C ASP A 165 7.86 -8.18 12.78
N TYR A 166 6.54 -8.40 12.70
CA TYR A 166 5.98 -9.73 12.45
C TYR A 166 6.36 -10.24 11.06
N TRP A 167 6.19 -9.42 10.02
CA TRP A 167 6.56 -9.75 8.65
C TRP A 167 8.06 -10.03 8.52
N MET A 168 8.91 -9.28 9.23
CA MET A 168 10.37 -9.46 9.22
C MET A 168 10.86 -10.80 9.78
N LYS A 169 10.01 -11.56 10.47
CA LYS A 169 10.38 -12.92 10.95
C LYS A 169 10.58 -13.91 9.80
N ASN A 170 9.86 -13.75 8.70
CA ASN A 170 9.98 -14.61 7.52
C ASN A 170 9.46 -13.93 6.24
N PRO A 171 10.05 -12.79 5.84
CA PRO A 171 9.48 -11.96 4.77
C PRO A 171 9.40 -12.72 3.44
N ARG A 172 10.44 -13.47 3.08
CA ARG A 172 10.44 -14.26 1.85
C ARG A 172 9.38 -15.35 1.87
N GLY A 173 9.25 -16.08 2.97
CA GLY A 173 8.23 -17.12 3.10
C GLY A 173 6.80 -16.58 3.02
N TYR A 174 6.53 -15.37 3.52
CA TYR A 174 5.23 -14.72 3.36
C TYR A 174 4.97 -14.30 1.91
N VAL A 175 5.98 -13.70 1.24
CA VAL A 175 5.88 -13.32 -0.17
C VAL A 175 5.63 -14.54 -1.07
N GLU A 176 6.31 -15.66 -0.81
CA GLU A 176 6.13 -16.90 -1.58
C GLU A 176 4.78 -17.60 -1.32
N ARG A 177 4.21 -17.41 -0.13
CA ARG A 177 2.96 -18.06 0.32
C ARG A 177 1.71 -17.31 -0.10
N TYR A 178 1.72 -15.97 -0.05
CA TYR A 178 0.54 -15.13 -0.22
C TYR A 178 0.60 -14.36 -1.54
N MET A 179 -0.58 -14.10 -2.11
CA MET A 179 -0.69 -13.34 -3.36
C MET A 179 -0.51 -11.82 -3.15
N GLY A 180 -0.32 -11.35 -1.93
CA GLY A 180 -0.11 -9.95 -1.60
C GLY A 180 -0.43 -9.63 -0.16
N THR A 181 -0.36 -8.35 0.16
CA THR A 181 -0.56 -7.86 1.53
C THR A 181 -1.96 -8.14 2.07
N ASP A 182 -2.99 -8.10 1.22
CA ASP A 182 -4.37 -8.36 1.64
C ASP A 182 -4.53 -9.79 2.19
N ASP A 183 -4.00 -10.77 1.46
CA ASP A 183 -4.04 -12.18 1.87
C ASP A 183 -3.17 -12.42 3.11
N PHE A 184 -2.02 -11.76 3.20
CA PHE A 184 -1.15 -11.78 4.38
C PHE A 184 -1.90 -11.28 5.62
N TYR A 185 -2.49 -10.08 5.57
CA TYR A 185 -3.24 -9.53 6.70
C TYR A 185 -4.41 -10.42 7.11
N HIS A 186 -5.08 -11.03 6.13
CA HIS A 186 -6.22 -11.90 6.38
C HIS A 186 -5.80 -13.21 7.06
N THR A 187 -4.85 -13.91 6.46
CA THR A 187 -4.46 -15.26 6.88
C THR A 187 -3.67 -15.25 8.19
N GLU A 188 -2.78 -14.27 8.37
CA GLU A 188 -2.04 -14.08 9.61
C GLU A 188 -2.88 -13.39 10.71
N LYS A 189 -4.18 -13.20 10.46
CA LYS A 189 -5.15 -12.63 11.43
C LYS A 189 -4.71 -11.29 12.01
N ILE A 190 -4.06 -10.47 11.21
CA ILE A 190 -3.68 -9.12 11.63
C ILE A 190 -4.95 -8.34 11.98
N LYS A 191 -5.01 -7.84 13.23
CA LYS A 191 -6.17 -7.09 13.74
C LYS A 191 -6.36 -5.78 12.96
N ARG A 192 -7.55 -5.58 12.42
CA ARG A 192 -7.92 -4.42 11.61
C ARG A 192 -9.40 -4.12 11.73
N THR A 193 -9.78 -2.91 11.30
CA THR A 193 -11.16 -2.45 11.18
C THR A 193 -11.50 -2.11 9.73
N ALA A 194 -12.77 -1.91 9.44
CA ALA A 194 -13.26 -1.47 8.15
C ALA A 194 -13.21 0.06 8.03
N LEU A 195 -12.81 0.54 6.86
CA LEU A 195 -13.04 1.91 6.39
C LEU A 195 -14.37 1.96 5.65
#